data_9ee367c70278542d46498c63c4f1262e
#
_entry.id   9ee367c70278542d46498c63c4f1262e
#
_cell.length_a   1.000
_cell.length_b   1.000
_cell.length_c   1.000
_cell.angle_alpha   90.00
_cell.angle_beta   90.00
_cell.angle_gamma   90.00
#
_symmetry.space_group_name_H-M   'P 1'
#
loop_
_entity.id
_entity.type
_entity.pdbx_description
1 polymer ?
#
loop_
_entity_poly.entity_id
_entity_poly.type
_entity_poly.pdbx_seq_one_letter_code
_entity_poly.pdbx_strand_id
1 'polypeptide(L)'
;VDDDVIPLAAAFAAQTHGDARKAIDLIRVAGELDEREGDDRVQEKHVREAQQKVEKNRVLEVVRGISTQKKLCLYATAKVAAEANDGTARSTTGYRVYQFLTDSLDADQYHQETYVNKMKELTTYSLVDFERRSHGPTSGMFLEFQFGERPETILETLREDSRIDMVSTDEVESVVQAQLRNQT
;
A
#
# COMPACT_ATOMS: atom_id res chain seq x y z
N VAL A 1 -19.27 24.79 4.36
CA VAL A 1 -17.97 24.34 3.88
C VAL A 1 -16.99 25.48 4.06
N ASP A 2 -15.89 25.25 4.74
CA ASP A 2 -14.82 26.24 4.91
C ASP A 2 -14.04 26.42 3.60
N ASP A 3 -13.43 27.62 3.41
CA ASP A 3 -12.80 28.01 2.15
C ASP A 3 -11.65 27.08 1.72
N ASP A 4 -10.97 26.43 2.67
CA ASP A 4 -9.82 25.56 2.43
C ASP A 4 -10.19 24.10 2.06
N VAL A 5 -11.44 23.70 2.23
CA VAL A 5 -11.92 22.32 2.03
C VAL A 5 -11.80 21.88 0.57
N ILE A 6 -12.25 22.72 -0.36
CA ILE A 6 -12.23 22.41 -1.81
C ILE A 6 -10.77 22.34 -2.33
N PRO A 7 -9.91 23.34 -2.03
CA PRO A 7 -8.51 23.29 -2.41
C PRO A 7 -7.78 22.05 -1.85
N LEU A 8 -8.03 21.70 -0.60
CA LEU A 8 -7.42 20.52 0.03
C LEU A 8 -7.86 19.21 -0.62
N ALA A 9 -9.16 19.03 -0.85
CA ALA A 9 -9.69 17.87 -1.55
C ALA A 9 -9.11 17.72 -2.97
N ALA A 10 -8.98 18.85 -3.69
CA ALA A 10 -8.34 18.86 -5.00
C ALA A 10 -6.85 18.51 -4.94
N ALA A 11 -6.12 18.99 -3.93
CA ALA A 11 -4.71 18.67 -3.73
C ALA A 11 -4.51 17.16 -3.45
N PHE A 12 -5.36 16.55 -2.61
CA PHE A 12 -5.32 15.12 -2.37
C PHE A 12 -5.66 14.28 -3.61
N ALA A 13 -6.64 14.71 -4.40
CA ALA A 13 -6.98 14.05 -5.65
C ALA A 13 -5.83 14.14 -6.67
N ALA A 14 -5.11 15.26 -6.73
CA ALA A 14 -3.99 15.47 -7.64
C ALA A 14 -2.78 14.56 -7.33
N GLN A 15 -2.58 14.20 -6.06
CA GLN A 15 -1.51 13.28 -5.64
C GLN A 15 -1.70 11.86 -6.18
N THR A 16 -2.92 11.49 -6.54
CA THR A 16 -3.28 10.16 -7.04
C THR A 16 -3.90 10.25 -8.45
N HIS A 17 -3.11 10.53 -9.47
CA HIS A 17 -3.51 10.57 -10.89
C HIS A 17 -4.59 11.60 -11.27
N GLY A 18 -4.86 12.62 -10.45
CA GLY A 18 -5.62 13.81 -10.82
C GLY A 18 -7.10 13.57 -11.18
N ASP A 19 -7.75 12.55 -10.64
CA ASP A 19 -9.16 12.27 -10.94
C ASP A 19 -10.08 13.21 -10.15
N ALA A 20 -10.78 14.11 -10.87
CA ALA A 20 -11.79 15.01 -10.29
C ALA A 20 -12.88 14.24 -9.51
N ARG A 21 -13.19 13.00 -9.88
CA ARG A 21 -14.13 12.14 -9.15
C ARG A 21 -13.67 11.88 -7.72
N LYS A 22 -12.34 11.68 -7.53
CA LYS A 22 -11.77 11.48 -6.19
C LYS A 22 -11.96 12.72 -5.32
N ALA A 23 -11.77 13.93 -5.87
CA ALA A 23 -12.02 15.18 -5.14
C ALA A 23 -13.49 15.29 -4.70
N ILE A 24 -14.42 14.98 -5.59
CA ILE A 24 -15.87 15.00 -5.29
C ILE A 24 -16.22 13.96 -4.24
N ASP A 25 -15.65 12.76 -4.33
CA ASP A 25 -15.90 11.69 -3.36
C ASP A 25 -15.34 12.04 -1.97
N LEU A 26 -14.18 12.68 -1.91
CA LEU A 26 -13.62 13.19 -0.65
C LEU A 26 -14.53 14.24 0.00
N ILE A 27 -15.07 15.19 -0.78
CA ILE A 27 -15.97 16.22 -0.27
C ILE A 27 -17.29 15.59 0.21
N ARG A 28 -17.83 14.60 -0.52
CA ARG A 28 -19.03 13.86 -0.11
C ARG A 28 -18.82 13.13 1.22
N VAL A 29 -17.73 12.39 1.35
CA VAL A 29 -17.41 11.66 2.59
C VAL A 29 -17.10 12.61 3.75
N ALA A 30 -16.46 13.75 3.49
CA ALA A 30 -16.23 14.80 4.48
C ALA A 30 -17.55 15.40 4.98
N GLY A 31 -18.55 15.59 4.09
CA GLY A 31 -19.89 16.01 4.48
C GLY A 31 -20.63 15.00 5.35
N GLU A 32 -20.51 13.70 5.02
CA GLU A 32 -21.09 12.62 5.86
C GLU A 32 -20.45 12.57 7.26
N LEU A 33 -19.16 12.90 7.38
CA LEU A 33 -18.47 12.96 8.68
C LEU A 33 -18.95 14.16 9.50
N ASP A 34 -19.04 15.33 8.89
CA ASP A 34 -19.58 16.56 9.47
C ASP A 34 -21.00 16.34 10.05
N GLU A 35 -21.89 15.77 9.25
CA GLU A 35 -23.26 15.44 9.69
C GLU A 35 -23.28 14.50 10.91
N ARG A 36 -22.35 13.54 10.97
CA ARG A 36 -22.27 12.59 12.09
C ARG A 36 -21.70 13.21 13.36
N GLU A 37 -20.77 14.14 13.24
CA GLU A 37 -20.18 14.87 14.37
C GLU A 37 -21.10 16.01 14.87
N GLY A 38 -22.07 16.42 14.06
CA GLY A 38 -22.98 17.51 14.38
C GLY A 38 -22.32 18.88 14.31
N ASP A 39 -21.25 19.00 13.52
CA ASP A 39 -20.59 20.27 13.23
C ASP A 39 -21.45 21.11 12.27
N ASP A 40 -21.35 22.43 12.36
CA ASP A 40 -22.13 23.34 11.50
C ASP A 40 -21.57 23.48 10.07
N ARG A 41 -20.33 23.06 9.84
CA ARG A 41 -19.61 23.22 8.56
C ARG A 41 -18.54 22.16 8.37
N VAL A 42 -18.43 21.69 7.13
CA VAL A 42 -17.31 20.84 6.71
C VAL A 42 -15.99 21.62 6.82
N GLN A 43 -15.06 21.07 7.58
CA GLN A 43 -13.74 21.63 7.92
C GLN A 43 -12.62 20.79 7.31
N GLU A 44 -11.40 21.32 7.32
CA GLU A 44 -10.19 20.60 6.87
C GLU A 44 -10.02 19.23 7.54
N LYS A 45 -10.33 19.12 8.85
CA LYS A 45 -10.26 17.84 9.60
C LYS A 45 -11.10 16.75 8.95
N HIS A 46 -12.32 17.09 8.50
CA HIS A 46 -13.23 16.14 7.85
C HIS A 46 -12.69 15.67 6.50
N VAL A 47 -12.02 16.54 5.73
CA VAL A 47 -11.40 16.16 4.46
C VAL A 47 -10.21 15.22 4.68
N ARG A 48 -9.40 15.45 5.69
CA ARG A 48 -8.27 14.56 6.06
C ARG A 48 -8.75 13.19 6.52
N GLU A 49 -9.79 13.14 7.33
CA GLU A 49 -10.42 11.90 7.76
C GLU A 49 -11.10 11.18 6.61
N ALA A 50 -11.82 11.92 5.74
CA ALA A 50 -12.41 11.38 4.52
C ALA A 50 -11.36 10.74 3.62
N GLN A 51 -10.17 11.36 3.46
CA GLN A 51 -9.09 10.80 2.67
C GLN A 51 -8.67 9.42 3.21
N GLN A 52 -8.42 9.33 4.52
CA GLN A 52 -8.03 8.06 5.14
C GLN A 52 -9.09 6.98 4.96
N LYS A 53 -10.36 7.35 5.10
CA LYS A 53 -11.49 6.43 4.94
C LYS A 53 -11.67 5.95 3.49
N VAL A 54 -11.56 6.85 2.52
CA VAL A 54 -11.65 6.52 1.08
C VAL A 54 -10.49 5.63 0.67
N GLU A 55 -9.26 5.96 1.10
CA GLU A 55 -8.06 5.17 0.87
C GLU A 55 -8.20 3.76 1.44
N LYS A 56 -8.60 3.65 2.72
CA LYS A 56 -8.81 2.35 3.37
C LYS A 56 -9.89 1.52 2.68
N ASN A 57 -11.01 2.11 2.30
CA ASN A 57 -12.10 1.40 1.62
C ASN A 57 -11.63 0.85 0.26
N ARG A 58 -10.88 1.63 -0.52
CA ARG A 58 -10.33 1.20 -1.80
C ARG A 58 -9.38 0.01 -1.64
N VAL A 59 -8.45 0.10 -0.70
CA VAL A 59 -7.54 -1.02 -0.38
C VAL A 59 -8.33 -2.25 0.04
N LEU A 60 -9.33 -2.08 0.89
CA LEU A 60 -10.17 -3.17 1.39
C LEU A 60 -10.91 -3.90 0.26
N GLU A 61 -11.46 -3.17 -0.71
CA GLU A 61 -12.12 -3.76 -1.88
C GLU A 61 -11.15 -4.63 -2.69
N VAL A 62 -9.94 -4.15 -2.95
CA VAL A 62 -8.91 -4.93 -3.66
C VAL A 62 -8.50 -6.15 -2.84
N VAL A 63 -8.21 -5.97 -1.55
CA VAL A 63 -7.76 -7.05 -0.65
C VAL A 63 -8.80 -8.17 -0.53
N ARG A 64 -10.09 -7.83 -0.51
CA ARG A 64 -11.17 -8.84 -0.49
C ARG A 64 -11.25 -9.66 -1.77
N GLY A 65 -10.87 -9.09 -2.91
CA GLY A 65 -10.95 -9.73 -4.22
C GLY A 65 -9.74 -10.58 -4.61
N ILE A 66 -8.62 -10.50 -3.88
CA ILE A 66 -7.38 -11.21 -4.22
C ILE A 66 -7.17 -12.46 -3.36
N SER A 67 -6.44 -13.45 -3.92
CA SER A 67 -6.11 -14.70 -3.21
C SER A 67 -5.17 -14.46 -2.03
N THR A 68 -5.17 -15.38 -1.06
CA THR A 68 -4.28 -15.34 0.10
C THR A 68 -2.81 -15.21 -0.31
N GLN A 69 -2.37 -15.93 -1.33
CA GLN A 69 -0.99 -15.84 -1.83
C GLN A 69 -0.66 -14.46 -2.40
N LYS A 70 -1.59 -13.80 -3.11
CA LYS A 70 -1.40 -12.40 -3.53
C LYS A 70 -1.37 -11.44 -2.35
N LYS A 71 -2.16 -11.69 -1.30
CA LYS A 71 -2.11 -10.90 -0.06
C LYS A 71 -0.75 -10.99 0.61
N LEU A 72 -0.14 -12.18 0.66
CA LEU A 72 1.20 -12.38 1.21
C LEU A 72 2.27 -11.67 0.36
N CYS A 73 2.18 -11.74 -0.98
CA CYS A 73 3.06 -10.98 -1.86
C CYS A 73 2.93 -9.47 -1.62
N LEU A 74 1.71 -8.97 -1.54
CA LEU A 74 1.41 -7.55 -1.30
C LEU A 74 1.91 -7.11 0.08
N TYR A 75 1.67 -7.90 1.13
CA TYR A 75 2.12 -7.60 2.49
C TYR A 75 3.65 -7.51 2.56
N ALA A 76 4.36 -8.49 1.99
CA ALA A 76 5.82 -8.50 1.95
C ALA A 76 6.38 -7.25 1.27
N THR A 77 5.82 -6.90 0.11
CA THR A 77 6.28 -5.73 -0.67
C THR A 77 5.95 -4.42 0.04
N ALA A 78 4.73 -4.28 0.58
CA ALA A 78 4.31 -3.09 1.32
C ALA A 78 5.14 -2.90 2.60
N LYS A 79 5.52 -4.00 3.29
CA LYS A 79 6.35 -3.93 4.49
C LYS A 79 7.76 -3.43 4.17
N VAL A 80 8.35 -3.85 3.04
CA VAL A 80 9.63 -3.32 2.57
C VAL A 80 9.52 -1.83 2.23
N ALA A 81 8.47 -1.42 1.52
CA ALA A 81 8.27 -0.02 1.15
C ALA A 81 8.05 0.89 2.36
N ALA A 82 7.31 0.42 3.38
CA ALA A 82 7.07 1.18 4.62
C ALA A 82 8.36 1.45 5.40
N GLU A 83 9.34 0.53 5.35
CA GLU A 83 10.61 0.64 6.06
C GLU A 83 11.73 1.28 5.21
N ALA A 84 11.54 1.38 3.90
CA ALA A 84 12.50 2.00 3.00
C ALA A 84 12.41 3.54 3.05
N ASN A 85 13.56 4.22 3.02
CA ASN A 85 13.63 5.68 3.10
C ASN A 85 12.93 6.40 1.93
N ASP A 86 12.83 5.74 0.77
CA ASP A 86 12.22 6.26 -0.46
C ASP A 86 10.79 5.76 -0.68
N GLY A 87 10.25 4.95 0.22
CA GLY A 87 8.91 4.40 0.11
C GLY A 87 8.73 3.37 -1.01
N THR A 88 9.83 2.81 -1.54
CA THR A 88 9.81 1.83 -2.62
C THR A 88 10.29 0.45 -2.16
N ALA A 89 9.97 -0.58 -2.92
CA ALA A 89 10.37 -1.94 -2.61
C ALA A 89 11.01 -2.63 -3.82
N ARG A 90 12.27 -3.05 -3.69
CA ARG A 90 12.91 -3.89 -4.71
C ARG A 90 12.25 -5.27 -4.74
N SER A 91 11.99 -5.78 -5.94
CA SER A 91 11.38 -7.10 -6.14
C SER A 91 12.14 -8.23 -5.46
N THR A 92 13.47 -8.17 -5.44
CA THR A 92 14.33 -9.17 -4.78
C THR A 92 14.16 -9.15 -3.25
N THR A 93 14.07 -7.96 -2.66
CA THR A 93 13.87 -7.80 -1.21
C THR A 93 12.49 -8.20 -0.79
N GLY A 94 11.46 -7.73 -1.52
CA GLY A 94 10.08 -8.14 -1.28
C GLY A 94 9.90 -9.65 -1.38
N TYR A 95 10.56 -10.30 -2.34
CA TYR A 95 10.52 -11.76 -2.47
C TYR A 95 11.13 -12.48 -1.27
N ARG A 96 12.24 -12.00 -0.72
CA ARG A 96 12.84 -12.61 0.48
C ARG A 96 11.96 -12.50 1.72
N VAL A 97 11.28 -11.35 1.87
CA VAL A 97 10.28 -11.19 2.95
C VAL A 97 9.08 -12.10 2.72
N TYR A 98 8.62 -12.23 1.46
CA TYR A 98 7.57 -13.17 1.09
C TYR A 98 7.93 -14.63 1.43
N GLN A 99 9.17 -15.06 1.16
CA GLN A 99 9.66 -16.38 1.54
C GLN A 99 9.59 -16.59 3.05
N PHE A 100 10.06 -15.64 3.83
CA PHE A 100 9.95 -15.69 5.29
C PHE A 100 8.49 -15.82 5.76
N LEU A 101 7.56 -15.06 5.16
CA LEU A 101 6.13 -15.13 5.49
C LEU A 101 5.53 -16.51 5.20
N THR A 102 5.83 -17.05 4.02
CA THR A 102 5.31 -18.38 3.62
C THR A 102 5.86 -19.48 4.48
N ASP A 103 7.15 -19.43 4.84
CA ASP A 103 7.78 -20.38 5.75
C ASP A 103 7.16 -20.30 7.16
N SER A 104 6.94 -19.08 7.68
CA SER A 104 6.33 -18.86 9.00
C SER A 104 4.89 -19.36 9.10
N LEU A 105 4.17 -19.38 7.97
CA LEU A 105 2.76 -19.78 7.89
C LEU A 105 2.57 -21.23 7.39
N ASP A 106 3.65 -21.97 7.15
CA ASP A 106 3.63 -23.30 6.50
C ASP A 106 2.75 -23.28 5.22
N ALA A 107 2.97 -22.25 4.39
CA ALA A 107 2.21 -22.01 3.17
C ALA A 107 3.04 -22.29 1.92
N ASP A 108 2.36 -22.70 0.83
CA ASP A 108 3.01 -22.90 -0.45
C ASP A 108 3.75 -21.63 -0.89
N GLN A 109 4.96 -21.80 -1.43
CA GLN A 109 5.81 -20.70 -1.85
C GLN A 109 5.87 -20.59 -3.38
N TYR A 110 5.60 -19.38 -3.91
CA TYR A 110 5.87 -19.09 -5.31
C TYR A 110 7.36 -18.94 -5.59
N HIS A 111 7.78 -19.29 -6.81
CA HIS A 111 9.08 -18.87 -7.32
C HIS A 111 9.09 -17.35 -7.55
N GLN A 112 10.29 -16.75 -7.55
CA GLN A 112 10.47 -15.31 -7.67
C GLN A 112 9.78 -14.69 -8.89
N GLU A 113 9.83 -15.36 -10.04
CA GLU A 113 9.15 -14.89 -11.25
C GLU A 113 7.63 -14.84 -11.06
N THR A 114 7.04 -15.87 -10.44
CA THR A 114 5.61 -15.90 -10.15
C THR A 114 5.23 -14.82 -9.16
N TYR A 115 6.01 -14.61 -8.10
CA TYR A 115 5.82 -13.51 -7.15
C TYR A 115 5.81 -12.15 -7.86
N VAL A 116 6.79 -11.89 -8.73
CA VAL A 116 6.86 -10.64 -9.51
C VAL A 116 5.63 -10.48 -10.40
N ASN A 117 5.19 -11.56 -11.07
CA ASN A 117 4.01 -11.51 -11.92
C ASN A 117 2.73 -11.24 -11.10
N LYS A 118 2.61 -11.82 -9.90
CA LYS A 118 1.48 -11.52 -9.00
C LYS A 118 1.47 -10.07 -8.54
N MET A 119 2.63 -9.49 -8.26
CA MET A 119 2.73 -8.07 -7.95
C MET A 119 2.36 -7.19 -9.15
N LYS A 120 2.78 -7.53 -10.37
CA LYS A 120 2.38 -6.82 -11.59
C LYS A 120 0.88 -6.89 -11.86
N GLU A 121 0.20 -8.00 -11.56
CA GLU A 121 -1.25 -8.11 -11.69
C GLU A 121 -1.99 -7.06 -10.82
N LEU A 122 -1.38 -6.62 -9.70
CA LEU A 122 -1.96 -5.62 -8.81
C LEU A 122 -1.92 -4.18 -9.38
N THR A 123 -1.15 -3.94 -10.44
CA THR A 123 -1.14 -2.65 -11.14
C THR A 123 -2.50 -2.33 -11.77
N THR A 124 -3.25 -3.36 -12.17
CA THR A 124 -4.60 -3.23 -12.73
C THR A 124 -5.56 -2.51 -11.76
N TYR A 125 -5.30 -2.61 -10.46
CA TYR A 125 -6.09 -1.94 -9.42
C TYR A 125 -5.52 -0.56 -9.04
N SER A 126 -4.46 -0.10 -9.70
CA SER A 126 -3.71 1.13 -9.34
C SER A 126 -3.23 1.14 -7.88
N LEU A 127 -3.08 -0.03 -7.28
CA LEU A 127 -2.60 -0.20 -5.91
C LEU A 127 -1.07 -0.22 -5.86
N VAL A 128 -0.48 -0.76 -6.91
CA VAL A 128 0.97 -0.91 -7.08
C VAL A 128 1.34 -0.45 -8.49
N ASP A 129 2.47 0.20 -8.64
CA ASP A 129 3.14 0.45 -9.91
C ASP A 129 4.57 -0.07 -9.84
N PHE A 130 5.27 -0.17 -10.97
CA PHE A 130 6.64 -0.65 -10.98
C PHE A 130 7.49 0.00 -12.07
N GLU A 131 8.76 0.16 -11.75
CA GLU A 131 9.80 0.59 -12.71
C GLU A 131 10.92 -0.44 -12.81
N ARG A 132 11.56 -0.49 -13.97
CA ARG A 132 12.80 -1.24 -14.14
C ARG A 132 13.98 -0.35 -13.78
N ARG A 133 14.80 -0.81 -12.84
CA ARG A 133 16.00 -0.11 -12.38
C ARG A 133 17.25 -0.98 -12.59
N SER A 134 18.39 -0.32 -12.71
CA SER A 134 19.71 -0.96 -12.77
C SER A 134 20.69 -0.12 -11.95
N HIS A 135 21.56 -0.78 -11.21
CA HIS A 135 22.65 -0.12 -10.48
C HIS A 135 23.96 -0.03 -11.28
N GLY A 136 23.87 0.09 -12.61
CA GLY A 136 25.03 0.23 -13.49
C GLY A 136 25.33 -1.03 -14.31
N PRO A 137 26.41 -1.02 -15.10
CA PRO A 137 26.67 -2.04 -16.13
C PRO A 137 26.93 -3.45 -15.59
N THR A 138 27.32 -3.57 -14.32
CA THR A 138 27.67 -4.85 -13.66
C THR A 138 26.61 -5.36 -12.70
N SER A 139 25.61 -4.54 -12.39
CA SER A 139 24.52 -4.92 -11.49
C SER A 139 23.29 -5.27 -12.31
N GLY A 140 22.74 -6.46 -12.10
CA GLY A 140 21.57 -6.94 -12.82
C GLY A 140 20.38 -5.98 -12.75
N MET A 141 19.45 -6.12 -13.67
CA MET A 141 18.18 -5.38 -13.67
C MET A 141 17.26 -5.95 -12.58
N PHE A 142 16.59 -5.07 -11.84
CA PHE A 142 15.55 -5.43 -10.88
C PHE A 142 14.30 -4.57 -11.11
N LEU A 143 13.18 -5.02 -10.57
CA LEU A 143 11.96 -4.22 -10.52
C LEU A 143 11.88 -3.53 -9.16
N GLU A 144 11.47 -2.28 -9.19
CA GLU A 144 11.17 -1.47 -8.02
C GLU A 144 9.67 -1.19 -8.02
N PHE A 145 9.01 -1.57 -6.95
CA PHE A 145 7.58 -1.36 -6.75
C PHE A 145 7.33 -0.09 -5.97
N GLN A 146 6.33 0.67 -6.42
CA GLN A 146 5.80 1.87 -5.78
C GLN A 146 4.32 1.65 -5.49
N PHE A 147 3.80 2.36 -4.50
CA PHE A 147 2.41 2.20 -4.09
C PHE A 147 1.59 3.44 -4.42
N GLY A 148 0.39 3.24 -4.94
CA GLY A 148 -0.58 4.31 -5.20
C GLY A 148 -1.28 4.80 -3.94
N GLU A 149 -1.23 4.02 -2.87
CA GLU A 149 -1.73 4.34 -1.53
C GLU A 149 -0.60 4.14 -0.51
N ARG A 150 -0.76 4.69 0.70
CA ARG A 150 0.29 4.56 1.72
C ARG A 150 0.51 3.09 2.10
N PRO A 151 1.75 2.62 2.14
CA PRO A 151 2.04 1.23 2.52
C PRO A 151 1.44 0.84 3.88
N GLU A 152 1.38 1.77 4.84
CA GLU A 152 0.82 1.55 6.17
C GLU A 152 -0.69 1.21 6.09
N THR A 153 -1.45 1.94 5.27
CA THR A 153 -2.89 1.67 5.05
C THR A 153 -3.11 0.29 4.45
N ILE A 154 -2.25 -0.11 3.52
CA ILE A 154 -2.28 -1.45 2.90
C ILE A 154 -1.99 -2.52 3.96
N LEU A 155 -0.96 -2.32 4.78
CA LEU A 155 -0.58 -3.25 5.84
C LEU A 155 -1.67 -3.40 6.91
N GLU A 156 -2.25 -2.29 7.38
CA GLU A 156 -3.38 -2.30 8.32
C GLU A 156 -4.57 -3.09 7.77
N THR A 157 -4.92 -2.84 6.50
CA THR A 157 -6.04 -3.54 5.85
C THR A 157 -5.77 -5.03 5.66
N LEU A 158 -4.54 -5.41 5.30
CA LEU A 158 -4.16 -6.81 5.14
C LEU A 158 -4.17 -7.58 6.46
N ARG A 159 -3.92 -6.92 7.60
CA ARG A 159 -4.00 -7.53 8.93
C ARG A 159 -5.42 -7.86 9.38
N GLU A 160 -6.45 -7.37 8.68
CA GLU A 160 -7.82 -7.86 8.86
C GLU A 160 -7.97 -9.33 8.39
N ASP A 161 -7.05 -9.85 7.58
CA ASP A 161 -6.98 -11.29 7.24
C ASP A 161 -6.29 -12.07 8.36
N SER A 162 -7.00 -13.03 8.95
CA SER A 162 -6.54 -13.79 10.11
C SER A 162 -5.22 -14.53 9.91
N ARG A 163 -4.89 -14.94 8.69
CA ARG A 163 -3.61 -15.61 8.38
C ARG A 163 -2.45 -14.63 8.46
N ILE A 164 -2.63 -13.41 7.97
CA ILE A 164 -1.60 -12.38 8.02
C ILE A 164 -1.42 -11.87 9.44
N ASP A 165 -2.52 -11.75 10.19
CA ASP A 165 -2.47 -11.33 11.59
C ASP A 165 -1.72 -12.30 12.51
N MET A 166 -1.62 -13.58 12.12
CA MET A 166 -0.82 -14.58 12.85
C MET A 166 0.69 -14.35 12.75
N VAL A 167 1.16 -13.57 11.78
CA VAL A 167 2.59 -13.32 11.58
C VAL A 167 3.09 -12.27 12.56
N SER A 168 4.18 -12.57 13.27
CA SER A 168 4.83 -11.63 14.19
C SER A 168 5.36 -10.40 13.43
N THR A 169 4.89 -9.21 13.81
CA THR A 169 5.34 -7.95 13.20
C THR A 169 6.84 -7.73 13.43
N ASP A 170 7.31 -7.98 14.65
CA ASP A 170 8.71 -7.74 15.04
C ASP A 170 9.68 -8.64 14.27
N GLU A 171 9.29 -9.90 14.01
CA GLU A 171 10.10 -10.83 13.22
C GLU A 171 10.19 -10.38 11.77
N VAL A 172 9.06 -9.96 11.17
CA VAL A 172 9.04 -9.43 9.80
C VAL A 172 9.89 -8.15 9.71
N GLU A 173 9.78 -7.24 10.66
CA GLU A 173 10.59 -6.01 10.71
C GLU A 173 12.08 -6.32 10.78
N SER A 174 12.46 -7.27 11.60
CA SER A 174 13.85 -7.72 11.72
C SER A 174 14.39 -8.25 10.38
N VAL A 175 13.59 -9.05 9.66
CA VAL A 175 13.94 -9.55 8.33
C VAL A 175 14.06 -8.41 7.32
N VAL A 176 13.08 -7.50 7.28
CA VAL A 176 13.10 -6.34 6.36
C VAL A 176 14.34 -5.48 6.60
N GLN A 177 14.64 -5.13 7.85
CA GLN A 177 15.81 -4.32 8.19
C GLN A 177 17.13 -5.02 7.82
N ALA A 178 17.23 -6.33 7.99
CA ALA A 178 18.38 -7.10 7.55
C ALA A 178 18.56 -7.06 6.02
N GLN A 179 17.45 -7.17 5.27
CA GLN A 179 17.47 -7.12 3.81
C GLN A 179 17.80 -5.71 3.27
N LEU A 180 17.28 -4.64 3.87
CA LEU A 180 17.57 -3.27 3.47
C LEU A 180 19.03 -2.91 3.67
N ARG A 181 19.64 -3.34 4.78
CA ARG A 181 21.09 -3.16 5.04
C ARG A 181 21.97 -3.84 4.00
N ASN A 182 21.54 -4.95 3.43
CA ASN A 182 22.29 -5.70 2.41
C ASN A 182 22.15 -5.10 0.99
N GLN A 183 21.34 -4.04 0.82
CA GLN A 183 21.16 -3.36 -0.48
C GLN A 183 22.10 -2.15 -0.67
N THR A 184 22.72 -1.71 0.41
CA THR A 184 23.68 -0.59 0.43
C THR A 184 25.06 -1.07 0.06
#